data_5129a09bfffcfe5f4bff130f0d956796
#
_entry.id   5129a09bfffcfe5f4bff130f0d956796
#
_cell.length_a   1.000
_cell.length_b   1.000
_cell.length_c   1.000
_cell.angle_alpha   90.00
_cell.angle_beta   90.00
_cell.angle_gamma   90.00
#
_symmetry.space_group_name_H-M   'P 1'
#
loop_
_entity.id
_entity.type
_entity.pdbx_description
1 polymer ?
#
loop_
_entity_poly.entity_id
_entity_poly.type
_entity_poly.pdbx_seq_one_letter_code
_entity_poly.pdbx_strand_id
1 'polypeptide(L)'
;MADTANPALKAAYAAMMGHAPTAADQTLLNTTSKLMGEGSLSKTEALGQIANLADGTVALAEASYQFFTGRTPSQAGLAWLVSSPANPTDLNDAYYAGFSLENRYINFAVNLGKFGEGSASFISKFGTKTLAATVKDAYATIFGTIPTDAKVAAMVDPRASYFAYYGQDGANGVGTKAAAVGWLLAEAVKSDAGTYATAVNNFLLDLSDGSALHNVDLVGVYGPNGTALPFI
;
A
#
# COMPACT_ATOMS: atom_id res chain seq x y z
N MET A 1 -18.26 6.93 25.18
CA MET A 1 -17.19 7.85 25.61
C MET A 1 -17.43 9.18 24.93
N ALA A 2 -17.24 10.32 25.60
CA ALA A 2 -17.39 11.62 24.94
C ALA A 2 -16.31 11.80 23.87
N ASP A 3 -16.66 12.44 22.75
CA ASP A 3 -15.74 12.79 21.69
C ASP A 3 -14.91 14.01 22.11
N THR A 4 -13.66 13.80 22.43
CA THR A 4 -12.69 14.83 22.82
C THR A 4 -11.51 14.92 21.86
N ALA A 5 -11.57 14.18 20.73
CA ALA A 5 -10.51 14.19 19.74
C ALA A 5 -10.39 15.54 19.03
N ASN A 6 -9.16 15.94 18.77
CA ASN A 6 -8.84 17.13 17.98
C ASN A 6 -9.50 17.06 16.59
N PRO A 7 -10.30 18.05 16.16
CA PRO A 7 -10.98 18.02 14.85
C PRO A 7 -10.03 17.86 13.67
N ALA A 8 -8.83 18.47 13.72
CA ALA A 8 -7.85 18.33 12.65
C ALA A 8 -7.29 16.88 12.57
N LEU A 9 -7.11 16.22 13.73
CA LEU A 9 -6.67 14.82 13.77
C LEU A 9 -7.74 13.87 13.22
N LYS A 10 -9.02 14.16 13.48
CA LYS A 10 -10.14 13.39 12.91
C LYS A 10 -10.27 13.58 11.41
N ALA A 11 -10.06 14.78 10.92
CA ALA A 11 -10.05 15.07 9.50
C ALA A 11 -8.89 14.31 8.80
N ALA A 12 -7.69 14.34 9.38
CA ALA A 12 -6.53 13.58 8.89
C ALA A 12 -6.80 12.09 8.89
N TYR A 13 -7.39 11.55 9.96
CA TYR A 13 -7.80 10.14 10.00
C TYR A 13 -8.75 9.80 8.85
N ALA A 14 -9.81 10.58 8.67
CA ALA A 14 -10.80 10.31 7.62
C ALA A 14 -10.19 10.35 6.21
N ALA A 15 -9.25 11.26 5.99
CA ALA A 15 -8.54 11.38 4.73
C ALA A 15 -7.61 10.17 4.46
N MET A 16 -6.81 9.77 5.46
CA MET A 16 -5.87 8.65 5.33
C MET A 16 -6.56 7.28 5.28
N MET A 17 -7.67 7.11 6.01
CA MET A 17 -8.39 5.83 6.10
C MET A 17 -9.47 5.67 5.02
N GLY A 18 -9.87 6.76 4.36
CA GLY A 18 -10.96 6.76 3.39
C GLY A 18 -12.36 6.65 4.00
N HIS A 19 -12.48 6.70 5.33
CA HIS A 19 -13.76 6.69 6.06
C HIS A 19 -13.70 7.44 7.39
N ALA A 20 -14.84 7.84 7.91
CA ALA A 20 -14.92 8.48 9.23
C ALA A 20 -14.50 7.51 10.35
N PRO A 21 -13.94 8.03 11.47
CA PRO A 21 -13.55 7.19 12.60
C PRO A 21 -14.73 6.38 13.16
N THR A 22 -14.52 5.09 13.39
CA THR A 22 -15.45 4.22 14.13
C THR A 22 -15.38 4.50 15.64
N ALA A 23 -16.25 3.87 16.43
CA ALA A 23 -16.19 4.00 17.89
C ALA A 23 -14.87 3.51 18.50
N ALA A 24 -14.24 2.50 17.89
CA ALA A 24 -12.92 2.01 18.32
C ALA A 24 -11.83 3.04 18.01
N ASP A 25 -11.83 3.59 16.80
CA ASP A 25 -10.87 4.59 16.35
C ASP A 25 -11.00 5.89 17.14
N GLN A 26 -12.22 6.25 17.55
CA GLN A 26 -12.48 7.41 18.40
C GLN A 26 -11.72 7.33 19.73
N THR A 27 -11.58 6.15 20.31
CA THR A 27 -10.80 5.93 21.54
C THR A 27 -9.31 6.22 21.31
N LEU A 28 -8.77 5.74 20.20
CA LEU A 28 -7.38 6.02 19.80
C LEU A 28 -7.18 7.53 19.58
N LEU A 29 -8.05 8.15 18.79
CA LEU A 29 -7.96 9.58 18.48
C LEU A 29 -8.07 10.47 19.72
N ASN A 30 -8.94 10.12 20.68
CA ASN A 30 -9.04 10.83 21.97
C ASN A 30 -7.72 10.72 22.76
N THR A 31 -7.14 9.53 22.82
CA THR A 31 -5.86 9.29 23.52
C THR A 31 -4.72 10.05 22.86
N THR A 32 -4.60 9.96 21.54
CA THR A 32 -3.60 10.70 20.75
C THR A 32 -3.73 12.21 20.92
N SER A 33 -4.96 12.72 20.84
CA SER A 33 -5.24 14.15 21.06
C SER A 33 -4.86 14.63 22.46
N LYS A 34 -5.09 13.81 23.48
CA LYS A 34 -4.68 14.11 24.85
C LYS A 34 -3.15 14.18 24.95
N LEU A 35 -2.43 13.19 24.45
CA LEU A 35 -0.95 13.16 24.45
C LEU A 35 -0.35 14.35 23.70
N MET A 36 -0.96 14.77 22.60
CA MET A 36 -0.57 15.99 21.88
C MET A 36 -0.79 17.25 22.73
N GLY A 37 -1.92 17.35 23.41
CA GLY A 37 -2.24 18.49 24.30
C GLY A 37 -1.31 18.57 25.51
N GLU A 38 -0.80 17.46 25.99
CA GLU A 38 0.19 17.35 27.08
C GLU A 38 1.64 17.57 26.60
N GLY A 39 1.87 17.73 25.30
CA GLY A 39 3.21 17.83 24.71
C GLY A 39 4.01 16.53 24.72
N SER A 40 3.38 15.40 25.03
CA SER A 40 4.01 14.06 25.05
C SER A 40 4.06 13.42 23.67
N LEU A 41 3.36 13.96 22.69
CA LEU A 41 3.33 13.49 21.32
C LEU A 41 3.29 14.70 20.37
N SER A 42 4.18 14.75 19.42
CA SER A 42 4.16 15.77 18.36
C SER A 42 3.05 15.51 17.34
N LYS A 43 2.65 16.54 16.59
CA LYS A 43 1.69 16.39 15.49
C LYS A 43 2.19 15.38 14.44
N THR A 44 3.47 15.40 14.11
CA THR A 44 4.09 14.48 13.11
C THR A 44 4.00 13.04 13.57
N GLU A 45 4.33 12.77 14.84
CA GLU A 45 4.22 11.41 15.39
C GLU A 45 2.75 10.93 15.44
N ALA A 46 1.81 11.81 15.78
CA ALA A 46 0.39 11.51 15.77
C ALA A 46 -0.11 11.12 14.36
N LEU A 47 0.29 11.89 13.33
CA LEU A 47 -0.05 11.61 11.95
C LEU A 47 0.62 10.32 11.45
N GLY A 48 1.86 10.05 11.84
CA GLY A 48 2.54 8.79 11.55
C GLY A 48 1.81 7.57 12.13
N GLN A 49 1.30 7.67 13.36
CA GLN A 49 0.48 6.60 13.95
C GLN A 49 -0.80 6.32 13.15
N ILE A 50 -1.44 7.37 12.62
CA ILE A 50 -2.63 7.22 11.78
C ILE A 50 -2.25 6.62 10.42
N ALA A 51 -1.15 7.06 9.81
CA ALA A 51 -0.67 6.52 8.53
C ALA A 51 -0.47 5.00 8.60
N ASN A 52 0.12 4.50 9.69
CA ASN A 52 0.33 3.06 9.91
C ASN A 52 -1.00 2.26 10.00
N LEU A 53 -2.11 2.89 10.39
CA LEU A 53 -3.42 2.23 10.36
C LEU A 53 -3.93 2.02 8.93
N ALA A 54 -3.51 2.86 8.00
CA ALA A 54 -3.90 2.78 6.59
C ALA A 54 -3.13 1.72 5.79
N ASP A 55 -2.15 1.03 6.39
CA ASP A 55 -1.29 0.05 5.72
C ASP A 55 -2.06 -1.03 4.95
N GLY A 56 -3.18 -1.47 5.46
CA GLY A 56 -4.02 -2.49 4.85
C GLY A 56 -5.11 -1.96 3.92
N THR A 57 -5.20 -0.67 3.70
CA THR A 57 -6.27 -0.01 2.94
C THR A 57 -5.73 0.99 1.92
N VAL A 58 -5.65 2.27 2.25
CA VAL A 58 -5.18 3.31 1.32
C VAL A 58 -3.72 3.10 0.91
N ALA A 59 -2.85 2.74 1.85
CA ALA A 59 -1.45 2.43 1.55
C ALA A 59 -1.31 1.22 0.61
N LEU A 60 -2.11 0.18 0.84
CA LEU A 60 -2.15 -0.99 -0.03
C LEU A 60 -2.57 -0.63 -1.45
N ALA A 61 -3.66 0.14 -1.59
CA ALA A 61 -4.15 0.57 -2.90
C ALA A 61 -3.10 1.40 -3.62
N GLU A 62 -2.51 2.40 -2.95
CA GLU A 62 -1.49 3.28 -3.52
C GLU A 62 -0.24 2.51 -3.95
N ALA A 63 0.39 1.75 -3.04
CA ALA A 63 1.60 1.00 -3.34
C ALA A 63 1.42 0.00 -4.50
N SER A 64 0.27 -0.70 -4.50
CA SER A 64 -0.02 -1.67 -5.53
C SER A 64 -0.30 -1.02 -6.88
N TYR A 65 -1.15 0.01 -6.92
CA TYR A 65 -1.40 0.74 -8.17
C TYR A 65 -0.13 1.33 -8.76
N GLN A 66 0.68 1.97 -7.93
CA GLN A 66 1.96 2.52 -8.35
C GLN A 66 2.87 1.47 -8.97
N PHE A 67 2.97 0.29 -8.36
CA PHE A 67 3.82 -0.78 -8.89
C PHE A 67 3.29 -1.38 -10.19
N PHE A 68 2.00 -1.71 -10.25
CA PHE A 68 1.42 -2.46 -11.37
C PHE A 68 1.00 -1.59 -12.54
N THR A 69 0.61 -0.33 -12.30
CA THR A 69 0.12 0.58 -13.33
C THR A 69 1.05 1.75 -13.62
N GLY A 70 2.02 2.00 -12.74
CA GLY A 70 2.92 3.15 -12.82
C GLY A 70 2.26 4.48 -12.47
N ARG A 71 1.12 4.48 -11.80
CA ARG A 71 0.37 5.69 -11.44
C ARG A 71 -0.39 5.51 -10.12
N THR A 72 -0.65 6.61 -9.44
CA THR A 72 -1.60 6.70 -8.34
C THR A 72 -3.02 6.41 -8.84
N PRO A 73 -3.87 5.69 -8.08
CA PRO A 73 -5.29 5.58 -8.41
C PRO A 73 -5.92 6.97 -8.41
N SER A 74 -6.91 7.19 -9.28
CA SER A 74 -7.68 8.44 -9.21
C SER A 74 -8.42 8.55 -7.88
N GLN A 75 -8.80 9.76 -7.47
CA GLN A 75 -9.57 9.96 -6.25
C GLN A 75 -10.85 9.09 -6.21
N ALA A 76 -11.58 9.03 -7.30
CA ALA A 76 -12.76 8.18 -7.42
C ALA A 76 -12.40 6.70 -7.37
N GLY A 77 -11.28 6.30 -7.98
CA GLY A 77 -10.75 4.93 -7.93
C GLY A 77 -10.34 4.54 -6.52
N LEU A 78 -9.63 5.42 -5.81
CA LEU A 78 -9.23 5.17 -4.42
C LEU A 78 -10.46 5.03 -3.51
N ALA A 79 -11.44 5.92 -3.61
CA ALA A 79 -12.69 5.82 -2.86
C ALA A 79 -13.44 4.52 -3.16
N TRP A 80 -13.47 4.09 -4.42
CA TRP A 80 -14.06 2.81 -4.82
C TRP A 80 -13.35 1.62 -4.19
N LEU A 81 -12.02 1.62 -4.19
CA LEU A 81 -11.21 0.51 -3.68
C LEU A 81 -11.24 0.39 -2.16
N VAL A 82 -11.35 1.51 -1.46
CA VAL A 82 -11.10 1.56 -0.02
C VAL A 82 -12.39 1.59 0.80
N SER A 83 -13.44 2.28 0.35
CA SER A 83 -14.63 2.49 1.17
C SER A 83 -15.85 2.88 0.32
N SER A 84 -16.29 2.00 -0.56
CA SER A 84 -17.44 2.28 -1.44
C SER A 84 -18.63 1.41 -1.12
N PRO A 85 -19.81 1.98 -0.81
CA PRO A 85 -21.05 1.21 -0.63
C PRO A 85 -21.45 0.40 -1.88
N ALA A 86 -20.95 0.77 -3.04
CA ALA A 86 -21.19 0.09 -4.31
C ALA A 86 -20.16 -1.02 -4.60
N ASN A 87 -19.09 -1.14 -3.80
CA ASN A 87 -18.09 -2.19 -3.90
C ASN A 87 -18.19 -3.10 -2.67
N PRO A 88 -18.83 -4.26 -2.77
CA PRO A 88 -19.03 -5.16 -1.63
C PRO A 88 -17.75 -5.86 -1.17
N THR A 89 -16.63 -5.61 -1.82
CA THR A 89 -15.31 -6.17 -1.49
C THR A 89 -14.25 -5.08 -1.46
N ASP A 90 -14.60 -3.88 -0.99
CA ASP A 90 -13.60 -2.84 -0.75
C ASP A 90 -12.66 -3.21 0.42
N LEU A 91 -11.54 -2.50 0.53
CA LEU A 91 -10.48 -2.85 1.47
C LEU A 91 -10.84 -2.64 2.96
N ASN A 92 -11.92 -1.92 3.25
CA ASN A 92 -12.49 -1.77 4.60
C ASN A 92 -13.63 -2.74 4.88
N ASP A 93 -14.07 -3.54 3.89
CA ASP A 93 -15.13 -4.52 4.08
C ASP A 93 -14.75 -5.62 5.08
N ALA A 94 -15.74 -6.16 5.76
CA ALA A 94 -15.58 -7.27 6.71
C ALA A 94 -14.91 -8.51 6.08
N TYR A 95 -15.04 -8.71 4.76
CA TYR A 95 -14.34 -9.77 4.04
C TYR A 95 -12.82 -9.66 4.23
N TYR A 96 -12.25 -8.47 4.08
CA TYR A 96 -10.82 -8.26 4.26
C TYR A 96 -10.38 -8.18 5.72
N ALA A 97 -11.30 -7.95 6.67
CA ALA A 97 -10.98 -7.85 8.09
C ALA A 97 -10.29 -9.11 8.66
N GLY A 98 -10.61 -10.29 8.10
CA GLY A 98 -10.00 -11.56 8.47
C GLY A 98 -8.64 -11.86 7.83
N PHE A 99 -8.18 -11.03 6.89
CA PHE A 99 -6.91 -11.25 6.19
C PHE A 99 -5.75 -10.54 6.91
N SER A 100 -4.60 -11.22 7.01
CA SER A 100 -3.36 -10.57 7.41
C SER A 100 -2.98 -9.47 6.38
N LEU A 101 -2.16 -8.52 6.80
CA LEU A 101 -1.64 -7.48 5.91
C LEU A 101 -1.01 -8.08 4.66
N GLU A 102 -0.16 -9.09 4.83
CA GLU A 102 0.50 -9.81 3.75
C GLU A 102 -0.50 -10.40 2.74
N ASN A 103 -1.55 -11.07 3.24
CA ASN A 103 -2.56 -11.67 2.37
C ASN A 103 -3.39 -10.64 1.61
N ARG A 104 -3.65 -9.48 2.20
CA ARG A 104 -4.32 -8.37 1.52
C ARG A 104 -3.51 -7.90 0.32
N TYR A 105 -2.21 -7.64 0.51
CA TYR A 105 -1.31 -7.22 -0.56
C TYR A 105 -1.16 -8.27 -1.66
N ILE A 106 -1.00 -9.54 -1.30
CA ILE A 106 -0.89 -10.64 -2.25
C ILE A 106 -2.15 -10.76 -3.12
N ASN A 107 -3.33 -10.78 -2.51
CA ASN A 107 -4.59 -10.88 -3.26
C ASN A 107 -4.80 -9.69 -4.18
N PHE A 108 -4.54 -8.48 -3.69
CA PHE A 108 -4.71 -7.27 -4.47
C PHE A 108 -3.71 -7.21 -5.65
N ALA A 109 -2.45 -7.58 -5.40
CA ALA A 109 -1.41 -7.67 -6.42
C ALA A 109 -1.74 -8.69 -7.52
N VAL A 110 -2.27 -9.86 -7.17
CA VAL A 110 -2.71 -10.86 -8.15
C VAL A 110 -3.88 -10.32 -8.97
N ASN A 111 -4.84 -9.66 -8.32
CA ASN A 111 -5.97 -9.05 -9.03
C ASN A 111 -5.51 -7.97 -10.03
N LEU A 112 -4.61 -7.07 -9.65
CA LEU A 112 -4.09 -6.04 -10.54
C LEU A 112 -3.17 -6.59 -11.62
N GLY A 113 -2.22 -7.46 -11.26
CA GLY A 113 -1.12 -7.88 -12.14
C GLY A 113 -1.48 -9.04 -13.07
N LYS A 114 -2.50 -9.84 -12.73
CA LYS A 114 -2.95 -10.96 -13.56
C LYS A 114 -4.22 -10.66 -14.34
N PHE A 115 -5.19 -9.98 -13.72
CA PHE A 115 -6.53 -9.83 -14.28
C PHE A 115 -6.92 -8.36 -14.50
N GLY A 116 -6.34 -7.43 -13.73
CA GLY A 116 -6.75 -6.03 -13.70
C GLY A 116 -6.00 -5.14 -14.69
N GLU A 117 -6.16 -3.84 -14.49
CA GLU A 117 -5.62 -2.81 -15.38
C GLU A 117 -4.08 -2.74 -15.41
N GLY A 118 -3.40 -3.31 -14.42
CA GLY A 118 -1.94 -3.44 -14.41
C GLY A 118 -1.40 -4.63 -15.19
N SER A 119 -2.24 -5.56 -15.66
CA SER A 119 -1.82 -6.85 -16.20
C SER A 119 -0.97 -6.71 -17.47
N ALA A 120 -1.35 -5.85 -18.39
CA ALA A 120 -0.60 -5.67 -19.64
C ALA A 120 0.83 -5.15 -19.38
N SER A 121 0.97 -4.15 -18.51
CA SER A 121 2.26 -3.59 -18.11
C SER A 121 3.11 -4.63 -17.35
N PHE A 122 2.51 -5.33 -16.41
CA PHE A 122 3.18 -6.35 -15.62
C PHE A 122 3.64 -7.54 -16.47
N ILE A 123 2.82 -8.03 -17.39
CA ILE A 123 3.17 -9.09 -18.34
C ILE A 123 4.31 -8.66 -19.27
N SER A 124 4.23 -7.41 -19.77
CA SER A 124 5.30 -6.87 -20.62
C SER A 124 6.66 -6.86 -19.89
N LYS A 125 6.68 -6.47 -18.62
CA LYS A 125 7.92 -6.35 -17.84
C LYS A 125 8.43 -7.68 -17.28
N PHE A 126 7.53 -8.54 -16.82
CA PHE A 126 7.86 -9.73 -16.04
C PHE A 126 7.39 -11.05 -16.66
N GLY A 127 6.57 -11.03 -17.71
CA GLY A 127 5.94 -12.24 -18.28
C GLY A 127 6.93 -13.35 -18.65
N THR A 128 8.06 -12.99 -19.24
CA THR A 128 9.11 -13.95 -19.67
C THR A 128 10.16 -14.25 -18.60
N LYS A 129 10.17 -13.54 -17.47
CA LYS A 129 11.15 -13.73 -16.40
C LYS A 129 10.81 -14.93 -15.52
N THR A 130 11.81 -15.49 -14.86
CA THR A 130 11.59 -16.44 -13.77
C THR A 130 11.05 -15.73 -12.54
N LEU A 131 10.48 -16.46 -11.58
CA LEU A 131 10.04 -15.90 -10.29
C LEU A 131 11.20 -15.20 -9.58
N ALA A 132 12.37 -15.82 -9.50
CA ALA A 132 13.55 -15.25 -8.85
C ALA A 132 14.01 -13.94 -9.52
N ALA A 133 14.06 -13.90 -10.86
CA ALA A 133 14.40 -12.67 -11.59
C ALA A 133 13.36 -11.56 -11.38
N THR A 134 12.08 -11.91 -11.33
CA THR A 134 11.00 -10.95 -11.02
C THR A 134 11.15 -10.40 -9.61
N VAL A 135 11.40 -11.25 -8.61
CA VAL A 135 11.61 -10.82 -7.22
C VAL A 135 12.85 -9.93 -7.09
N LYS A 136 13.93 -10.24 -7.80
CA LYS A 136 15.14 -9.41 -7.82
C LYS A 136 14.86 -7.98 -8.30
N ASP A 137 14.19 -7.86 -9.45
CA ASP A 137 13.87 -6.55 -10.04
C ASP A 137 12.81 -5.80 -9.24
N ALA A 138 11.78 -6.49 -8.76
CA ALA A 138 10.75 -5.91 -7.92
C ALA A 138 11.35 -5.40 -6.59
N TYR A 139 12.22 -6.18 -5.97
CA TYR A 139 12.94 -5.75 -4.76
C TYR A 139 13.74 -4.47 -5.01
N ALA A 140 14.50 -4.43 -6.11
CA ALA A 140 15.27 -3.24 -6.45
C ALA A 140 14.38 -2.00 -6.64
N THR A 141 13.22 -2.17 -7.26
CA THR A 141 12.24 -1.10 -7.45
C THR A 141 11.62 -0.64 -6.12
N ILE A 142 11.17 -1.58 -5.28
CA ILE A 142 10.43 -1.31 -4.05
C ILE A 142 11.35 -0.76 -2.94
N PHE A 143 12.53 -1.34 -2.79
CA PHE A 143 13.47 -0.99 -1.71
C PHE A 143 14.60 -0.03 -2.13
N GLY A 144 14.73 0.26 -3.43
CA GLY A 144 15.78 1.14 -3.95
C GLY A 144 17.18 0.52 -3.95
N THR A 145 17.31 -0.79 -3.69
CA THR A 145 18.60 -1.49 -3.61
C THR A 145 18.55 -2.83 -4.30
N ILE A 146 19.59 -3.20 -5.05
CA ILE A 146 19.66 -4.48 -5.74
C ILE A 146 20.03 -5.58 -4.73
N PRO A 147 19.17 -6.61 -4.55
CA PRO A 147 19.49 -7.72 -3.66
C PRO A 147 20.49 -8.68 -4.28
N THR A 148 21.29 -9.36 -3.45
CA THR A 148 22.14 -10.47 -3.89
C THR A 148 21.28 -11.69 -4.30
N ASP A 149 21.82 -12.56 -5.14
CA ASP A 149 21.11 -13.77 -5.53
C ASP A 149 20.82 -14.69 -4.34
N ALA A 150 21.72 -14.75 -3.35
CA ALA A 150 21.48 -15.47 -2.09
C ALA A 150 20.30 -14.89 -1.30
N LYS A 151 20.16 -13.54 -1.25
CA LYS A 151 19.00 -12.90 -0.62
C LYS A 151 17.70 -13.19 -1.39
N VAL A 152 17.76 -13.20 -2.72
CA VAL A 152 16.60 -13.57 -3.55
C VAL A 152 16.18 -15.01 -3.28
N ALA A 153 17.11 -15.95 -3.29
CA ALA A 153 16.82 -17.36 -2.98
C ALA A 153 16.20 -17.52 -1.57
N ALA A 154 16.76 -16.86 -0.57
CA ALA A 154 16.22 -16.89 0.79
C ALA A 154 14.79 -16.33 0.90
N MET A 155 14.39 -15.41 0.04
CA MET A 155 13.02 -14.89 -0.04
C MET A 155 12.08 -15.83 -0.81
N VAL A 156 12.56 -16.40 -1.93
CA VAL A 156 11.73 -17.15 -2.88
C VAL A 156 11.57 -18.61 -2.46
N ASP A 157 12.67 -19.32 -2.16
CA ASP A 157 12.66 -20.77 -1.98
C ASP A 157 11.66 -21.26 -0.91
N PRO A 158 11.59 -20.64 0.28
CA PRO A 158 10.66 -21.09 1.30
C PRO A 158 9.19 -20.69 1.02
N ARG A 159 8.95 -19.82 0.03
CA ARG A 159 7.62 -19.26 -0.27
C ARG A 159 7.12 -19.59 -1.68
N ALA A 160 7.88 -20.30 -2.49
CA ALA A 160 7.52 -20.58 -3.89
C ALA A 160 6.14 -21.25 -4.02
N SER A 161 5.86 -22.25 -3.18
CA SER A 161 4.57 -22.92 -3.15
C SER A 161 3.43 -22.01 -2.70
N TYR A 162 3.70 -21.12 -1.75
CA TYR A 162 2.75 -20.14 -1.23
C TYR A 162 2.38 -19.13 -2.32
N PHE A 163 3.35 -18.57 -3.04
CA PHE A 163 3.07 -17.67 -4.15
C PHE A 163 2.32 -18.38 -5.29
N ALA A 164 2.70 -19.63 -5.61
CA ALA A 164 2.02 -20.42 -6.62
C ALA A 164 0.55 -20.75 -6.24
N TYR A 165 0.27 -20.96 -4.97
CA TYR A 165 -1.09 -21.13 -4.45
C TYR A 165 -1.97 -19.93 -4.75
N TYR A 166 -1.49 -18.72 -4.47
CA TYR A 166 -2.25 -17.48 -4.76
C TYR A 166 -2.31 -17.16 -6.26
N GLY A 167 -1.23 -17.42 -6.97
CA GLY A 167 -1.14 -17.15 -8.41
C GLY A 167 -1.97 -18.08 -9.30
N GLN A 168 -2.12 -19.34 -8.90
CA GLN A 168 -2.89 -20.38 -9.60
C GLN A 168 -2.50 -20.57 -11.08
N ASP A 169 -1.21 -20.40 -11.43
CA ASP A 169 -0.71 -20.49 -12.80
C ASP A 169 0.73 -21.06 -12.90
N GLY A 170 1.12 -21.84 -11.89
CA GLY A 170 2.41 -22.54 -11.83
C GLY A 170 3.55 -21.65 -11.31
N ALA A 171 4.71 -22.28 -11.12
CA ALA A 171 5.86 -21.69 -10.41
C ALA A 171 6.40 -20.37 -11.01
N ASN A 172 6.25 -20.18 -12.31
CA ASN A 172 6.67 -18.97 -13.02
C ASN A 172 5.50 -18.23 -13.68
N GLY A 173 4.27 -18.52 -13.27
CA GLY A 173 3.08 -17.87 -13.78
C GLY A 173 3.03 -16.37 -13.44
N VAL A 174 2.25 -15.63 -14.20
CA VAL A 174 2.07 -14.18 -14.00
C VAL A 174 1.48 -13.88 -12.61
N GLY A 175 0.48 -14.66 -12.20
CA GLY A 175 -0.15 -14.52 -10.88
C GLY A 175 0.80 -14.87 -9.75
N THR A 176 1.63 -15.92 -9.91
CA THR A 176 2.67 -16.29 -8.93
C THR A 176 3.69 -15.19 -8.74
N LYS A 177 4.12 -14.55 -9.82
CA LYS A 177 5.01 -13.38 -9.78
C LYS A 177 4.33 -12.17 -9.13
N ALA A 178 3.06 -11.93 -9.48
CA ALA A 178 2.28 -10.85 -8.87
C ALA A 178 2.10 -11.08 -7.36
N ALA A 179 1.85 -12.31 -6.92
CA ALA A 179 1.78 -12.69 -5.52
C ALA A 179 3.09 -12.36 -4.77
N ALA A 180 4.24 -12.72 -5.37
CA ALA A 180 5.55 -12.41 -4.79
C ALA A 180 5.81 -10.90 -4.69
N VAL A 181 5.38 -10.13 -5.68
CA VAL A 181 5.45 -8.66 -5.62
C VAL A 181 4.55 -8.10 -4.53
N GLY A 182 3.31 -8.59 -4.40
CA GLY A 182 2.42 -8.19 -3.32
C GLY A 182 3.03 -8.45 -1.94
N TRP A 183 3.67 -9.61 -1.78
CA TRP A 183 4.41 -9.91 -0.55
C TRP A 183 5.55 -8.91 -0.30
N LEU A 184 6.34 -8.54 -1.30
CA LEU A 184 7.41 -7.54 -1.16
C LEU A 184 6.87 -6.15 -0.78
N LEU A 185 5.75 -5.74 -1.36
CA LEU A 185 5.08 -4.47 -1.00
C LEU A 185 4.62 -4.49 0.45
N ALA A 186 4.01 -5.61 0.91
CA ALA A 186 3.61 -5.77 2.30
C ALA A 186 4.81 -5.69 3.25
N GLU A 187 5.93 -6.33 2.92
CA GLU A 187 7.15 -6.27 3.74
C GLU A 187 7.76 -4.86 3.78
N ALA A 188 7.73 -4.13 2.66
CA ALA A 188 8.21 -2.75 2.62
C ALA A 188 7.38 -1.83 3.53
N VAL A 189 6.05 -1.88 3.42
CA VAL A 189 5.15 -1.05 4.23
C VAL A 189 5.21 -1.44 5.70
N LYS A 190 5.14 -2.73 6.02
CA LYS A 190 5.21 -3.27 7.39
C LYS A 190 6.52 -2.91 8.10
N SER A 191 7.63 -2.85 7.38
CA SER A 191 8.95 -2.50 7.95
C SER A 191 9.29 -1.02 7.81
N ASP A 192 8.41 -0.24 7.23
CA ASP A 192 8.61 1.19 6.93
C ASP A 192 9.90 1.44 6.15
N ALA A 193 10.21 0.55 5.20
CA ALA A 193 11.50 0.49 4.53
C ALA A 193 11.39 0.57 3.01
N GLY A 194 12.32 1.30 2.43
CA GLY A 194 12.48 1.42 0.98
C GLY A 194 11.71 2.57 0.35
N THR A 195 11.91 2.72 -0.95
CA THR A 195 11.38 3.85 -1.72
C THR A 195 9.86 3.90 -1.73
N TYR A 196 9.21 2.72 -1.83
CA TYR A 196 7.76 2.63 -1.89
C TYR A 196 7.10 2.94 -0.55
N ALA A 197 7.62 2.44 0.57
CA ALA A 197 7.11 2.77 1.90
C ALA A 197 7.20 4.28 2.16
N THR A 198 8.36 4.88 1.87
CA THR A 198 8.54 6.34 1.98
C THR A 198 7.54 7.12 1.13
N ALA A 199 7.33 6.70 -0.13
CA ALA A 199 6.40 7.36 -1.03
C ALA A 199 4.94 7.24 -0.54
N VAL A 200 4.53 6.06 -0.08
CA VAL A 200 3.21 5.81 0.47
C VAL A 200 2.96 6.65 1.73
N ASN A 201 3.93 6.72 2.64
CA ASN A 201 3.82 7.54 3.84
C ASN A 201 3.68 9.03 3.49
N ASN A 202 4.48 9.52 2.54
CA ASN A 202 4.35 10.90 2.06
C ASN A 202 2.98 11.16 1.43
N PHE A 203 2.46 10.22 0.64
CA PHE A 203 1.12 10.31 0.08
C PHE A 203 0.05 10.37 1.17
N LEU A 204 0.10 9.51 2.19
CA LEU A 204 -0.84 9.54 3.32
C LEU A 204 -0.77 10.84 4.11
N LEU A 205 0.44 11.35 4.36
CA LEU A 205 0.64 12.61 5.06
C LEU A 205 0.08 13.80 4.27
N ASP A 206 0.24 13.79 2.94
CA ASP A 206 -0.34 14.80 2.07
C ASP A 206 -1.87 14.77 2.06
N LEU A 207 -2.48 13.58 2.02
CA LEU A 207 -3.93 13.45 2.19
C LEU A 207 -4.44 14.12 3.47
N SER A 208 -3.61 14.17 4.53
CA SER A 208 -3.99 14.70 5.84
C SER A 208 -4.05 16.22 5.92
N ASP A 209 -3.49 16.94 4.97
CA ASP A 209 -3.44 18.42 5.01
C ASP A 209 -4.71 19.09 4.48
N GLY A 210 -5.63 18.30 3.91
CA GLY A 210 -6.90 18.77 3.35
C GLY A 210 -6.78 19.44 1.99
N SER A 211 -5.61 19.36 1.36
CA SER A 211 -5.43 19.76 -0.04
C SER A 211 -6.17 18.83 -1.00
N ALA A 212 -6.31 19.23 -2.25
CA ALA A 212 -6.94 18.36 -3.25
C ALA A 212 -6.12 17.07 -3.38
N LEU A 213 -6.76 15.93 -3.14
CA LEU A 213 -6.20 14.61 -3.39
C LEU A 213 -5.48 14.57 -4.73
N HIS A 214 -4.28 14.05 -4.75
CA HIS A 214 -3.45 13.87 -5.96
C HIS A 214 -2.71 15.12 -6.48
N ASN A 215 -2.60 16.17 -5.69
CA ASN A 215 -1.67 17.27 -5.98
C ASN A 215 -0.29 17.01 -5.36
N VAL A 216 0.02 15.74 -5.13
CA VAL A 216 1.24 15.33 -4.42
C VAL A 216 2.40 15.28 -5.39
N ASP A 217 3.34 16.17 -5.16
CA ASP A 217 4.66 16.12 -5.82
C ASP A 217 5.57 15.16 -5.04
N LEU A 218 5.33 13.86 -5.18
CA LEU A 218 6.16 12.82 -4.57
C LEU A 218 7.48 12.72 -5.33
N VAL A 219 8.42 13.56 -4.90
CA VAL A 219 9.77 13.59 -5.47
C VAL A 219 10.43 12.22 -5.27
N GLY A 220 10.75 11.56 -6.38
CA GLY A 220 11.50 10.30 -6.41
C GLY A 220 10.73 9.06 -6.85
N VAL A 221 9.41 9.01 -6.66
CA VAL A 221 8.56 7.92 -7.17
C VAL A 221 7.61 8.42 -8.25
N TYR A 222 7.16 9.65 -8.11
CA TYR A 222 6.37 10.37 -9.12
C TYR A 222 7.24 11.46 -9.73
N GLY A 223 7.16 11.65 -11.03
CA GLY A 223 7.76 12.80 -11.71
C GLY A 223 7.05 14.10 -11.33
N PRO A 224 7.64 15.26 -11.69
CA PRO A 224 6.97 16.54 -11.50
C PRO A 224 5.58 16.50 -12.13
N ASN A 225 4.58 16.98 -11.40
CA ASN A 225 3.14 16.95 -11.73
C ASN A 225 2.45 15.58 -11.56
N GLY A 226 2.89 14.73 -10.63
CA GLY A 226 2.20 13.48 -10.31
C GLY A 226 2.22 12.42 -11.42
N THR A 227 3.07 12.58 -12.42
CA THR A 227 3.30 11.56 -13.44
C THR A 227 4.27 10.51 -12.91
N ALA A 228 3.90 9.24 -13.03
CA ALA A 228 4.80 8.14 -12.71
C ALA A 228 6.12 8.31 -13.46
N LEU A 229 7.23 8.22 -12.74
CA LEU A 229 8.53 8.14 -13.39
C LEU A 229 8.58 6.84 -14.21
N PRO A 230 9.08 6.87 -15.45
CA PRO A 230 9.29 5.64 -16.20
C PRO A 230 10.22 4.76 -15.37
N PHE A 231 9.81 3.52 -15.18
CA PHE A 231 10.67 2.51 -14.54
C PHE A 231 11.98 2.42 -15.33
N ILE A 232 13.07 2.83 -14.69
CA ILE A 232 14.42 2.68 -15.24
C ILE A 232 14.85 1.21 -15.14
#